data_6f6d38645c3d8ec2c3798af0e1d03013
#
_entry.id   6f6d38645c3d8ec2c3798af0e1d03013
#
_cell.length_a   1.000
_cell.length_b   1.000
_cell.length_c   1.000
_cell.angle_alpha   90.00
_cell.angle_beta   90.00
_cell.angle_gamma   90.00
#
_symmetry.space_group_name_H-M   'P 1'
#
loop_
_entity.id
_entity.type
_entity.pdbx_description
1 polymer ?
#
loop_
_entity_poly.entity_id
_entity_poly.type
_entity_poly.pdbx_seq_one_letter_code
_entity_poly.pdbx_strand_id
1 'polypeptide(L)'
;MNRTFLILLMVISAMLIAVLGQKNPTVQHKYTPWDISRTESGLLKAFGITLGETTIKESEISLGKTPEIELLSFNTDSSIDQRYELVAIYKDLIISGVISELRLTYQLEQRMLQALYSSLPTKSPAKESYNISPEVAAAHSSAAIASITYVPSINYGEEIIIQRFGTPEKAEVISDVVKKWLYPVMGLEIQLHANQSERFIYTN
;
A
#
# COMPACT_ATOMS: atom_id res chain seq x y z
N MET A 1 -12.82 -43.06 37.31
CA MET A 1 -12.53 -42.15 36.18
C MET A 1 -11.15 -42.54 35.63
N ASN A 2 -11.06 -43.06 34.41
CA ASN A 2 -9.83 -43.68 33.88
C ASN A 2 -8.70 -42.64 33.73
N ARG A 3 -7.49 -42.98 34.18
CA ARG A 3 -6.28 -42.13 34.06
C ARG A 3 -6.07 -41.64 32.59
N THR A 4 -6.38 -42.49 31.62
CA THR A 4 -6.31 -42.16 30.21
C THR A 4 -7.28 -41.05 29.79
N PHE A 5 -8.49 -40.99 30.37
CA PHE A 5 -9.46 -39.94 30.12
C PHE A 5 -9.01 -38.56 30.65
N LEU A 6 -8.37 -38.54 31.84
CA LEU A 6 -7.80 -37.32 32.43
C LEU A 6 -6.64 -36.77 31.60
N ILE A 7 -5.77 -37.62 31.07
CA ILE A 7 -4.65 -37.21 30.22
C ILE A 7 -5.17 -36.65 28.89
N LEU A 8 -6.18 -37.30 28.31
CA LEU A 8 -6.80 -36.82 27.04
C LEU A 8 -7.43 -35.45 27.24
N LEU A 9 -8.13 -35.23 28.38
CA LEU A 9 -8.75 -33.94 28.68
C LEU A 9 -7.72 -32.83 28.90
N MET A 10 -6.57 -33.14 29.56
CA MET A 10 -5.46 -32.19 29.70
C MET A 10 -4.82 -31.82 28.33
N VAL A 11 -4.63 -32.77 27.43
CA VAL A 11 -4.04 -32.52 26.13
C VAL A 11 -4.99 -31.65 25.27
N ILE A 12 -6.30 -31.93 25.30
CA ILE A 12 -7.30 -31.15 24.56
C ILE A 12 -7.37 -29.72 25.13
N SER A 13 -7.36 -29.54 26.44
CA SER A 13 -7.37 -28.20 27.04
C SER A 13 -6.09 -27.42 26.78
N ALA A 14 -4.92 -28.07 26.77
CA ALA A 14 -3.66 -27.44 26.42
C ALA A 14 -3.62 -27.03 24.93
N MET A 15 -4.16 -27.85 24.01
CA MET A 15 -4.32 -27.51 22.61
C MET A 15 -5.29 -26.35 22.42
N LEU A 16 -6.41 -26.33 23.12
CA LEU A 16 -7.38 -25.24 23.06
C LEU A 16 -6.78 -23.90 23.54
N ILE A 17 -6.00 -23.94 24.63
CA ILE A 17 -5.30 -22.75 25.15
C ILE A 17 -4.23 -22.28 24.16
N ALA A 18 -3.49 -23.19 23.50
CA ALA A 18 -2.50 -22.85 22.50
C ALA A 18 -3.15 -22.20 21.24
N VAL A 19 -4.30 -22.68 20.80
CA VAL A 19 -5.04 -22.12 19.65
C VAL A 19 -5.70 -20.79 20.00
N LEU A 20 -6.31 -20.68 21.18
CA LEU A 20 -6.95 -19.44 21.65
C LEU A 20 -5.96 -18.38 22.10
N GLY A 21 -4.73 -18.80 22.49
CA GLY A 21 -3.65 -17.90 22.92
C GLY A 21 -2.83 -17.28 21.78
N GLN A 22 -2.99 -17.74 20.55
CA GLN A 22 -2.38 -17.10 19.37
C GLN A 22 -3.19 -15.86 18.99
N LYS A 23 -3.19 -14.83 19.83
CA LYS A 23 -3.45 -13.48 19.39
C LYS A 23 -2.27 -13.08 18.51
N ASN A 24 -2.39 -13.22 17.19
CA ASN A 24 -1.53 -12.47 16.31
C ASN A 24 -1.65 -11.00 16.73
N PRO A 25 -0.56 -10.35 17.16
CA PRO A 25 -0.63 -8.94 17.47
C PRO A 25 -1.03 -8.23 16.18
N THR A 26 -2.29 -7.83 16.12
CA THR A 26 -2.77 -6.95 15.03
C THR A 26 -2.07 -5.63 15.30
N VAL A 27 -1.03 -5.32 14.53
CA VAL A 27 -0.33 -4.04 14.63
C VAL A 27 -1.35 -2.98 14.21
N GLN A 28 -1.96 -2.33 15.20
CA GLN A 28 -2.79 -1.16 14.94
C GLN A 28 -1.85 0.00 14.61
N HIS A 29 -1.83 0.40 13.34
CA HIS A 29 -1.08 1.57 12.94
C HIS A 29 -1.76 2.82 13.49
N LYS A 30 -0.99 3.60 14.29
CA LYS A 30 -1.44 4.84 14.93
C LYS A 30 -1.76 5.95 13.92
N TYR A 31 -1.28 5.83 12.69
CA TYR A 31 -1.43 6.85 11.66
C TYR A 31 -2.81 6.83 11.01
N THR A 32 -3.32 8.00 10.67
CA THR A 32 -4.55 8.17 9.89
C THR A 32 -4.24 8.65 8.47
N PRO A 33 -5.13 8.48 7.50
CA PRO A 33 -4.91 8.96 6.13
C PRO A 33 -4.77 10.50 6.05
N TRP A 34 -5.32 11.23 7.01
CA TRP A 34 -5.25 12.70 7.09
C TRP A 34 -4.09 13.23 7.92
N ASP A 35 -3.26 12.36 8.54
CA ASP A 35 -2.04 12.75 9.24
C ASP A 35 -0.91 13.02 8.24
N ILE A 36 -1.04 14.13 7.51
CA ILE A 36 -0.08 14.60 6.52
C ILE A 36 0.75 15.73 7.14
N SER A 37 2.04 15.65 6.98
CA SER A 37 2.97 16.72 7.38
C SER A 37 4.10 16.86 6.35
N ARG A 38 4.87 17.94 6.47
CA ARG A 38 6.12 18.10 5.71
C ARG A 38 7.29 18.17 6.65
N THR A 39 8.42 17.61 6.24
CA THR A 39 9.70 17.75 6.94
C THR A 39 10.23 19.17 6.80
N GLU A 40 11.30 19.50 7.53
CA GLU A 40 12.00 20.79 7.37
C GLU A 40 12.56 20.96 5.94
N SER A 41 12.91 19.85 5.28
CA SER A 41 13.32 19.81 3.86
C SER A 41 12.15 19.91 2.87
N GLY A 42 10.91 19.98 3.34
CA GLY A 42 9.70 20.11 2.51
C GLY A 42 9.15 18.78 1.99
N LEU A 43 9.77 17.65 2.33
CA LEU A 43 9.31 16.32 1.89
C LEU A 43 8.01 15.92 2.62
N LEU A 44 7.10 15.30 1.89
CA LEU A 44 5.83 14.83 2.43
C LEU A 44 6.03 13.63 3.35
N LYS A 45 5.35 13.67 4.50
CA LYS A 45 5.27 12.55 5.45
C LYS A 45 3.82 12.16 5.68
N ALA A 46 3.50 10.89 5.40
CA ALA A 46 2.21 10.27 5.66
C ALA A 46 2.42 8.82 6.13
N PHE A 47 1.55 8.29 6.99
CA PHE A 47 1.66 6.93 7.56
C PHE A 47 3.02 6.63 8.24
N GLY A 48 3.72 7.66 8.73
CA GLY A 48 5.06 7.53 9.29
C GLY A 48 6.18 7.40 8.25
N ILE A 49 5.86 7.44 6.96
CA ILE A 49 6.76 7.32 5.81
C ILE A 49 7.06 8.73 5.28
N THR A 50 8.33 9.07 5.12
CA THR A 50 8.79 10.30 4.46
C THR A 50 9.15 9.96 3.02
N LEU A 51 8.42 10.54 2.06
CA LEU A 51 8.67 10.30 0.62
C LEU A 51 10.04 10.82 0.22
N GLY A 52 10.77 10.04 -0.56
CA GLY A 52 12.13 10.35 -1.00
C GLY A 52 13.24 10.01 0.00
N GLU A 53 12.90 9.70 1.27
CA GLU A 53 13.86 9.35 2.33
C GLU A 53 13.65 7.93 2.86
N THR A 54 12.42 7.61 3.31
CA THR A 54 12.13 6.28 3.87
C THR A 54 12.28 5.22 2.79
N THR A 55 13.04 4.17 3.09
CA THR A 55 13.25 3.04 2.18
C THR A 55 12.14 1.99 2.32
N ILE A 56 12.01 1.13 1.32
CA ILE A 56 11.08 -0.01 1.38
C ILE A 56 11.39 -0.92 2.58
N LYS A 57 12.66 -1.17 2.86
CA LYS A 57 13.08 -1.99 4.01
C LYS A 57 12.65 -1.38 5.34
N GLU A 58 12.79 -0.07 5.50
CA GLU A 58 12.34 0.63 6.72
C GLU A 58 10.83 0.62 6.85
N SER A 59 10.09 0.75 5.73
CA SER A 59 8.63 0.65 5.74
C SER A 59 8.15 -0.75 6.13
N GLU A 60 8.83 -1.81 5.71
CA GLU A 60 8.52 -3.18 6.11
C GLU A 60 8.64 -3.36 7.63
N ILE A 61 9.71 -2.80 8.22
CA ILE A 61 9.91 -2.82 9.68
C ILE A 61 8.80 -1.99 10.39
N SER A 62 8.51 -0.79 9.90
CA SER A 62 7.54 0.11 10.54
C SER A 62 6.09 -0.38 10.43
N LEU A 63 5.75 -1.03 9.31
CA LEU A 63 4.43 -1.61 9.06
C LEU A 63 4.28 -3.02 9.65
N GLY A 64 5.40 -3.66 10.08
CA GLY A 64 5.40 -4.98 10.71
C GLY A 64 4.85 -6.09 9.81
N LYS A 65 4.93 -5.91 8.50
CA LYS A 65 4.39 -6.83 7.50
C LYS A 65 5.26 -6.85 6.25
N THR A 66 5.50 -8.04 5.69
CA THR A 66 6.19 -8.20 4.41
C THR A 66 5.22 -7.94 3.26
N PRO A 67 5.55 -7.07 2.31
CA PRO A 67 4.68 -6.76 1.17
C PRO A 67 4.79 -7.83 0.06
N GLU A 68 3.77 -7.88 -0.78
CA GLU A 68 3.88 -8.45 -2.11
C GLU A 68 4.53 -7.41 -3.03
N ILE A 69 5.49 -7.83 -3.86
CA ILE A 69 6.18 -6.91 -4.79
C ILE A 69 5.72 -7.20 -6.20
N GLU A 70 5.24 -6.15 -6.86
CA GLU A 70 4.77 -6.22 -8.25
C GLU A 70 5.45 -5.18 -9.12
N LEU A 71 5.80 -5.58 -10.34
CA LEU A 71 6.17 -4.67 -11.42
C LEU A 71 4.93 -4.38 -12.25
N LEU A 72 4.46 -3.15 -12.21
CA LEU A 72 3.33 -2.68 -13.01
C LEU A 72 3.84 -2.19 -14.37
N SER A 73 3.07 -2.46 -15.41
CA SER A 73 3.32 -2.03 -16.79
C SER A 73 2.16 -1.18 -17.26
N PHE A 74 2.44 0.05 -17.66
CA PHE A 74 1.44 0.98 -18.18
C PHE A 74 1.66 1.17 -19.67
N ASN A 75 0.63 0.87 -20.48
CA ASN A 75 0.61 1.23 -21.86
C ASN A 75 0.23 2.73 -21.96
N THR A 76 1.16 3.57 -22.36
CA THR A 76 0.83 4.92 -22.84
C THR A 76 0.32 4.82 -24.27
N ASP A 77 -0.66 5.65 -24.64
CA ASP A 77 -1.33 5.67 -25.97
C ASP A 77 -0.37 5.81 -27.17
N SER A 78 0.90 6.13 -26.91
CA SER A 78 1.98 6.07 -27.89
C SER A 78 2.81 4.83 -27.64
N SER A 79 2.77 3.90 -28.57
CA SER A 79 3.44 2.59 -28.56
C SER A 79 4.99 2.63 -28.41
N ILE A 80 5.57 3.76 -28.04
CA ILE A 80 7.02 3.98 -27.96
C ILE A 80 7.51 4.08 -26.49
N ASP A 81 6.65 4.46 -25.50
CA ASP A 81 7.06 4.66 -24.11
C ASP A 81 6.26 3.80 -23.14
N GLN A 82 6.60 2.52 -23.08
CA GLN A 82 6.10 1.65 -22.03
C GLN A 82 6.68 2.08 -20.68
N ARG A 83 5.83 2.46 -19.74
CA ARG A 83 6.21 2.90 -18.41
C ARG A 83 6.07 1.77 -17.41
N TYR A 84 7.01 1.68 -16.48
CA TYR A 84 7.01 0.66 -15.44
C TYR A 84 7.07 1.30 -14.07
N GLU A 85 6.44 0.66 -13.09
CA GLU A 85 6.55 1.00 -11.68
C GLU A 85 6.76 -0.27 -10.85
N LEU A 86 7.72 -0.25 -9.93
CA LEU A 86 7.87 -1.30 -8.93
C LEU A 86 7.12 -0.87 -7.68
N VAL A 87 6.24 -1.74 -7.18
CA VAL A 87 5.32 -1.39 -6.10
C VAL A 87 5.35 -2.47 -5.02
N ALA A 88 5.50 -2.05 -3.76
CA ALA A 88 5.31 -2.88 -2.59
C ALA A 88 3.85 -2.77 -2.11
N ILE A 89 3.12 -3.88 -2.07
CA ILE A 89 1.69 -3.94 -1.76
C ILE A 89 1.50 -4.60 -0.41
N TYR A 90 1.00 -3.85 0.55
CA TYR A 90 0.64 -4.30 1.89
C TYR A 90 -0.88 -4.44 1.96
N LYS A 91 -1.38 -5.66 1.84
CA LYS A 91 -2.82 -5.99 1.96
C LYS A 91 -3.21 -6.15 3.43
N ASP A 92 -4.49 -5.97 3.73
CA ASP A 92 -5.09 -6.22 5.05
C ASP A 92 -4.36 -5.52 6.21
N LEU A 93 -3.88 -4.29 5.99
CA LEU A 93 -3.39 -3.44 7.08
C LEU A 93 -4.59 -2.86 7.83
N ILE A 94 -4.49 -2.77 9.16
CA ILE A 94 -5.49 -2.07 9.95
C ILE A 94 -4.98 -0.66 10.22
N ILE A 95 -5.52 0.31 9.48
CA ILE A 95 -5.20 1.73 9.60
C ILE A 95 -6.41 2.44 10.20
N SER A 96 -6.25 3.00 11.40
CA SER A 96 -7.35 3.66 12.13
C SER A 96 -8.62 2.79 12.31
N GLY A 97 -8.44 1.47 12.45
CA GLY A 97 -9.54 0.53 12.59
C GLY A 97 -10.19 0.08 11.28
N VAL A 98 -9.70 0.55 10.13
CA VAL A 98 -10.19 0.17 8.80
C VAL A 98 -9.19 -0.79 8.15
N ILE A 99 -9.68 -1.93 7.65
CA ILE A 99 -8.89 -2.81 6.80
C ILE A 99 -8.57 -2.06 5.51
N SER A 100 -7.31 -2.08 5.11
CA SER A 100 -6.83 -1.23 4.03
C SER A 100 -5.70 -1.89 3.26
N GLU A 101 -5.51 -1.46 2.04
CA GLU A 101 -4.34 -1.74 1.23
C GLU A 101 -3.47 -0.48 1.16
N LEU A 102 -2.16 -0.65 1.37
CA LEU A 102 -1.16 0.40 1.18
C LEU A 102 -0.19 -0.04 0.09
N ARG A 103 -0.05 0.78 -0.94
CA ARG A 103 0.91 0.57 -2.03
C ARG A 103 1.99 1.62 -1.95
N LEU A 104 3.24 1.18 -1.94
CA LEU A 104 4.42 2.04 -1.90
C LEU A 104 5.19 1.89 -3.21
N THR A 105 5.22 2.96 -4.02
CA THR A 105 5.96 2.96 -5.27
C THR A 105 7.44 3.24 -5.00
N TYR A 106 8.33 2.41 -5.55
CA TYR A 106 9.78 2.58 -5.45
C TYR A 106 10.26 3.78 -6.26
N GLN A 107 11.19 4.52 -5.71
CA GLN A 107 11.89 5.58 -6.42
C GLN A 107 13.06 4.98 -7.23
N LEU A 108 12.77 4.54 -8.46
CA LEU A 108 13.71 3.92 -9.38
C LEU A 108 13.64 4.56 -10.76
N GLU A 109 14.79 4.60 -11.44
CA GLU A 109 14.87 5.07 -12.82
C GLU A 109 14.14 4.12 -13.79
N GLN A 110 13.46 4.65 -14.80
CA GLN A 110 12.76 3.86 -15.81
C GLN A 110 13.67 2.85 -16.51
N ARG A 111 14.96 3.18 -16.72
CA ARG A 111 15.93 2.25 -17.29
C ARG A 111 16.14 1.00 -16.44
N MET A 112 16.16 1.15 -15.11
CA MET A 112 16.29 0.01 -14.18
C MET A 112 15.01 -0.84 -14.21
N LEU A 113 13.85 -0.22 -14.21
CA LEU A 113 12.56 -0.90 -14.29
C LEU A 113 12.38 -1.65 -15.61
N GLN A 114 12.84 -1.06 -16.73
CA GLN A 114 12.84 -1.72 -18.03
C GLN A 114 13.82 -2.91 -18.08
N ALA A 115 14.98 -2.80 -17.44
CA ALA A 115 15.91 -3.92 -17.32
C ALA A 115 15.30 -5.04 -16.46
N LEU A 116 14.63 -4.70 -15.36
CA LEU A 116 13.89 -5.64 -14.53
C LEU A 116 12.79 -6.36 -15.34
N TYR A 117 11.95 -5.61 -16.06
CA TYR A 117 10.95 -6.21 -16.96
C TYR A 117 11.60 -7.15 -17.98
N SER A 118 12.75 -6.74 -18.56
CA SER A 118 13.47 -7.53 -19.55
C SER A 118 13.99 -8.85 -19.00
N SER A 119 14.27 -8.93 -17.71
CA SER A 119 14.76 -10.13 -17.02
C SER A 119 13.64 -11.13 -16.65
N LEU A 120 12.37 -10.74 -16.72
CA LEU A 120 11.26 -11.62 -16.35
C LEU A 120 11.16 -12.82 -17.29
N PRO A 121 10.91 -14.03 -16.74
CA PRO A 121 10.86 -15.26 -17.53
C PRO A 121 9.65 -15.34 -18.46
N THR A 122 8.54 -14.72 -18.05
CA THR A 122 7.29 -14.72 -18.83
C THR A 122 6.78 -13.30 -18.98
N LYS A 123 6.63 -12.85 -20.22
CA LYS A 123 6.14 -11.52 -20.57
C LYS A 123 4.90 -11.64 -21.45
N SER A 124 3.94 -10.75 -21.25
CA SER A 124 2.76 -10.64 -22.10
C SER A 124 2.40 -9.17 -22.24
N PRO A 125 2.22 -8.65 -23.46
CA PRO A 125 1.80 -7.26 -23.68
C PRO A 125 0.44 -6.91 -23.06
N ALA A 126 -0.40 -7.94 -22.85
CA ALA A 126 -1.73 -7.78 -22.24
C ALA A 126 -1.69 -7.86 -20.71
N LYS A 127 -0.53 -8.12 -20.09
CA LYS A 127 -0.41 -8.26 -18.64
C LYS A 127 0.11 -6.96 -18.03
N GLU A 128 -0.69 -6.36 -17.16
CA GLU A 128 -0.40 -5.09 -16.51
C GLU A 128 0.43 -5.21 -15.23
N SER A 129 0.57 -6.43 -14.67
CA SER A 129 1.26 -6.68 -13.40
C SER A 129 2.04 -7.99 -13.41
N TYR A 130 3.24 -7.98 -12.82
CA TYR A 130 4.13 -9.13 -12.70
C TYR A 130 4.64 -9.25 -11.27
N ASN A 131 4.42 -10.40 -10.63
CA ASN A 131 4.96 -10.69 -9.32
C ASN A 131 6.49 -10.81 -9.40
N ILE A 132 7.18 -10.14 -8.49
CA ILE A 132 8.64 -10.14 -8.39
C ILE A 132 9.08 -11.12 -7.31
N SER A 133 10.09 -11.94 -7.61
CA SER A 133 10.60 -12.89 -6.62
C SER A 133 11.22 -12.18 -5.41
N PRO A 134 11.20 -12.82 -4.22
CA PRO A 134 11.77 -12.23 -3.00
C PRO A 134 13.24 -11.81 -3.13
N GLU A 135 14.05 -12.56 -3.90
CA GLU A 135 15.46 -12.28 -4.11
C GLU A 135 15.65 -10.98 -4.90
N VAL A 136 14.86 -10.79 -5.95
CA VAL A 136 14.89 -9.58 -6.79
C VAL A 136 14.33 -8.39 -6.00
N ALA A 137 13.26 -8.60 -5.25
CA ALA A 137 12.68 -7.59 -4.38
C ALA A 137 13.70 -7.09 -3.33
N ALA A 138 14.43 -8.02 -2.69
CA ALA A 138 15.46 -7.69 -1.69
C ALA A 138 16.60 -6.83 -2.28
N ALA A 139 16.98 -7.05 -3.54
CA ALA A 139 18.01 -6.25 -4.22
C ALA A 139 17.62 -4.77 -4.37
N HIS A 140 16.33 -4.45 -4.35
CA HIS A 140 15.81 -3.09 -4.48
C HIS A 140 15.24 -2.52 -3.17
N SER A 141 15.30 -3.25 -2.06
CA SER A 141 14.70 -2.87 -0.77
C SER A 141 15.27 -1.59 -0.14
N SER A 142 16.46 -1.16 -0.55
CA SER A 142 17.09 0.10 -0.14
C SER A 142 16.62 1.32 -0.94
N ALA A 143 15.81 1.13 -1.98
CA ALA A 143 15.22 2.25 -2.72
C ALA A 143 14.27 3.05 -1.84
N ALA A 144 14.29 4.37 -1.97
CA ALA A 144 13.34 5.26 -1.31
C ALA A 144 11.93 5.07 -1.90
N ILE A 145 10.93 5.54 -1.17
CA ILE A 145 9.52 5.52 -1.58
C ILE A 145 9.19 6.82 -2.31
N ALA A 146 8.73 6.73 -3.56
CA ALA A 146 8.34 7.87 -4.39
C ALA A 146 6.92 8.35 -4.12
N SER A 147 5.99 7.42 -3.87
CA SER A 147 4.59 7.72 -3.61
C SER A 147 3.93 6.66 -2.74
N ILE A 148 2.82 7.05 -2.11
CA ILE A 148 1.97 6.14 -1.32
C ILE A 148 0.58 6.17 -1.94
N THR A 149 -0.02 4.99 -2.18
CA THR A 149 -1.45 4.88 -2.49
C THR A 149 -2.13 4.12 -1.36
N TYR A 150 -3.10 4.75 -0.73
CA TYR A 150 -3.94 4.16 0.31
C TYR A 150 -5.33 3.86 -0.24
N VAL A 151 -5.79 2.62 -0.03
CA VAL A 151 -7.10 2.15 -0.47
C VAL A 151 -7.82 1.53 0.74
N PRO A 152 -8.81 2.20 1.34
CA PRO A 152 -9.60 1.64 2.43
C PRO A 152 -10.55 0.54 1.90
N SER A 153 -10.92 -0.42 2.75
CA SER A 153 -11.96 -1.41 2.41
C SER A 153 -13.39 -0.87 2.51
N ILE A 154 -13.54 0.34 3.01
CA ILE A 154 -14.82 1.06 3.12
C ILE A 154 -14.78 2.29 2.24
N ASN A 155 -15.96 2.81 1.91
CA ASN A 155 -16.09 4.09 1.22
C ASN A 155 -16.28 5.21 2.26
N TYR A 156 -15.40 6.22 2.28
CA TYR A 156 -15.55 7.37 3.18
C TYR A 156 -16.65 8.32 2.72
N GLY A 157 -16.84 8.46 1.40
CA GLY A 157 -17.75 9.43 0.81
C GLY A 157 -17.24 10.87 0.83
N GLU A 158 -17.78 11.68 -0.08
CA GLU A 158 -17.35 13.06 -0.30
C GLU A 158 -17.43 13.92 0.97
N GLU A 159 -18.48 13.75 1.80
CA GLU A 159 -18.69 14.54 3.01
C GLU A 159 -17.59 14.32 4.05
N ILE A 160 -17.20 13.07 4.31
CA ILE A 160 -16.13 12.74 5.26
C ILE A 160 -14.79 13.26 4.74
N ILE A 161 -14.53 13.12 3.44
CA ILE A 161 -13.31 13.61 2.82
C ILE A 161 -13.18 15.13 2.97
N ILE A 162 -14.25 15.88 2.67
CA ILE A 162 -14.27 17.34 2.85
C ILE A 162 -14.09 17.72 4.33
N GLN A 163 -14.72 16.99 5.24
CA GLN A 163 -14.56 17.24 6.67
C GLN A 163 -13.10 17.06 7.14
N ARG A 164 -12.36 16.12 6.54
CA ARG A 164 -10.99 15.77 6.94
C ARG A 164 -9.91 16.56 6.24
N PHE A 165 -10.08 16.82 4.94
CA PHE A 165 -9.06 17.45 4.10
C PHE A 165 -9.45 18.87 3.66
N GLY A 166 -10.68 19.31 3.93
CA GLY A 166 -11.22 20.56 3.42
C GLY A 166 -11.74 20.44 1.99
N THR A 167 -12.15 21.56 1.43
CA THR A 167 -12.57 21.63 0.03
C THR A 167 -11.36 21.44 -0.90
N PRO A 168 -11.44 20.58 -1.95
CA PRO A 168 -10.32 20.41 -2.87
C PRO A 168 -10.07 21.71 -3.65
N GLU A 169 -8.80 22.00 -3.94
CA GLU A 169 -8.42 23.15 -4.77
C GLU A 169 -8.91 22.96 -6.21
N LYS A 170 -8.93 21.72 -6.70
CA LYS A 170 -9.40 21.37 -8.02
C LYS A 170 -10.17 20.05 -7.97
N ALA A 171 -11.32 20.03 -8.66
CA ALA A 171 -12.10 18.81 -8.89
C ALA A 171 -12.23 18.59 -10.40
N GLU A 172 -11.89 17.39 -10.85
CA GLU A 172 -11.93 16.96 -12.25
C GLU A 172 -12.84 15.75 -12.40
N VAL A 173 -13.64 15.70 -13.44
CA VAL A 173 -14.40 14.51 -13.85
C VAL A 173 -13.56 13.80 -14.90
N ILE A 174 -13.03 12.63 -14.55
CA ILE A 174 -12.20 11.82 -15.45
C ILE A 174 -13.09 10.94 -16.34
N SER A 175 -14.18 10.42 -15.76
CA SER A 175 -15.21 9.64 -16.48
C SER A 175 -16.52 9.69 -15.70
N ASP A 176 -17.58 9.07 -16.24
CA ASP A 176 -18.88 8.98 -15.57
C ASP A 176 -18.83 8.30 -14.18
N VAL A 177 -17.78 7.53 -13.94
CA VAL A 177 -17.61 6.74 -12.70
C VAL A 177 -16.41 7.16 -11.85
N VAL A 178 -15.58 8.11 -12.31
CA VAL A 178 -14.36 8.55 -11.61
C VAL A 178 -14.28 10.07 -11.57
N LYS A 179 -14.24 10.60 -10.36
CA LYS A 179 -13.86 12.00 -10.07
C LYS A 179 -12.48 12.03 -9.43
N LYS A 180 -11.73 13.09 -9.69
CA LYS A 180 -10.41 13.33 -9.08
C LYS A 180 -10.41 14.67 -8.35
N TRP A 181 -10.02 14.64 -7.08
CA TRP A 181 -9.87 15.80 -6.23
C TRP A 181 -8.39 16.04 -5.92
N LEU A 182 -7.94 17.27 -6.10
CA LEU A 182 -6.56 17.67 -5.92
C LEU A 182 -6.39 18.59 -4.72
N TYR A 183 -5.40 18.26 -3.87
CA TYR A 183 -4.96 19.02 -2.71
C TYR A 183 -3.44 19.26 -2.82
N PRO A 184 -2.98 20.15 -3.73
CA PRO A 184 -1.56 20.31 -4.08
C PRO A 184 -0.69 20.69 -2.88
N VAL A 185 -1.18 21.56 -1.97
CA VAL A 185 -0.45 21.93 -0.74
C VAL A 185 -0.17 20.71 0.14
N MET A 186 -1.10 19.75 0.18
CA MET A 186 -0.96 18.51 0.93
C MET A 186 -0.20 17.42 0.15
N GLY A 187 0.10 17.64 -1.14
CA GLY A 187 0.65 16.58 -2.00
C GLY A 187 -0.30 15.39 -2.13
N LEU A 188 -1.61 15.64 -2.14
CA LEU A 188 -2.63 14.59 -2.12
C LEU A 188 -3.56 14.71 -3.33
N GLU A 189 -3.76 13.59 -4.01
CA GLU A 189 -4.81 13.35 -4.99
C GLU A 189 -5.78 12.30 -4.43
N ILE A 190 -7.09 12.52 -4.56
CA ILE A 190 -8.11 11.55 -4.18
C ILE A 190 -8.93 11.20 -5.41
N GLN A 191 -8.96 9.91 -5.75
CA GLN A 191 -9.79 9.37 -6.82
C GLN A 191 -11.05 8.76 -6.19
N LEU A 192 -12.19 9.37 -6.51
CA LEU A 192 -13.51 8.95 -6.07
C LEU A 192 -14.13 8.07 -7.14
N HIS A 193 -14.45 6.84 -6.79
CA HIS A 193 -15.06 5.86 -7.68
C HIS A 193 -16.51 5.62 -7.30
N ALA A 194 -17.43 5.61 -8.27
CA ALA A 194 -18.84 5.39 -8.01
C ALA A 194 -19.15 4.01 -7.41
N ASN A 195 -18.36 2.98 -7.75
CA ASN A 195 -18.62 1.58 -7.39
C ASN A 195 -17.44 0.88 -6.67
N GLN A 196 -16.43 1.63 -6.26
CA GLN A 196 -15.23 1.11 -5.57
C GLN A 196 -14.84 2.06 -4.46
N SER A 197 -13.95 1.61 -3.56
CA SER A 197 -13.36 2.47 -2.56
C SER A 197 -12.50 3.56 -3.21
N GLU A 198 -12.40 4.69 -2.54
CA GLU A 198 -11.53 5.79 -2.95
C GLU A 198 -10.06 5.37 -2.93
N ARG A 199 -9.26 6.05 -3.74
CA ARG A 199 -7.81 5.94 -3.71
C ARG A 199 -7.21 7.28 -3.30
N PHE A 200 -6.39 7.27 -2.26
CA PHE A 200 -5.66 8.43 -1.77
C PHE A 200 -4.21 8.29 -2.21
N ILE A 201 -3.73 9.18 -3.06
CA ILE A 201 -2.40 9.13 -3.67
C ILE A 201 -1.59 10.30 -3.13
N TYR A 202 -0.52 9.99 -2.40
CA TYR A 202 0.38 10.96 -1.76
C TYR A 202 1.67 11.06 -2.56
N THR A 203 2.07 12.27 -2.92
CA THR A 203 3.29 12.60 -3.69
C THR A 203 3.96 13.85 -3.15
N ASN A 204 5.29 13.99 -3.38
CA ASN A 204 6.01 15.24 -3.05
C ASN A 204 5.63 16.42 -3.95
#